data_31686ab00a5cb5851264586997c77f8a
#
_entry.id   31686ab00a5cb5851264586997c77f8a
#
_cell.length_a   1.000
_cell.length_b   1.000
_cell.length_c   1.000
_cell.angle_alpha   90.00
_cell.angle_beta   90.00
_cell.angle_gamma   90.00
#
_symmetry.space_group_name_H-M   'P 1'
#
loop_
_entity.id
_entity.type
_entity.pdbx_description
1 polymer ?
#
loop_
_entity_poly.entity_id
_entity_poly.type
_entity_poly.pdbx_seq_one_letter_code
_entity_poly.pdbx_strand_id
1 'polypeptide(L)'
;ATISDTRKKENDKSGDILNEKISEHGHEVVIREIIPDDINEIESFLLNQIKNNEVNVIITTGGTGLTGRDSTPEAVKNIIEKEIEGFGELFRMISYKKIGASSLQSRAIAGIAKGTFIFSIPGSPSACIDAWENILKFQLDNRFKPCNLIELIPRLLEK
;
A
#
# COMPACT_ATOMS: atom_id res chain seq x y z
N ALA A 1 0.21 -7.47 -0.12
CA ALA A 1 1.33 -8.24 -0.68
C ALA A 1 2.66 -7.70 -0.18
N THR A 2 3.65 -8.59 -0.03
CA THR A 2 5.05 -8.21 0.27
C THR A 2 5.86 -8.32 -1.01
N ILE A 3 6.52 -7.25 -1.42
CA ILE A 3 7.37 -7.24 -2.62
C ILE A 3 8.80 -7.48 -2.20
N SER A 4 9.34 -8.65 -2.55
CA SER A 4 10.70 -9.04 -2.16
C SER A 4 11.20 -10.29 -2.87
N ASP A 5 12.46 -10.27 -3.31
CA ASP A 5 13.16 -11.43 -3.88
C ASP A 5 13.69 -12.41 -2.81
N THR A 6 13.77 -11.97 -1.55
CA THR A 6 14.47 -12.72 -0.51
C THR A 6 13.61 -13.16 0.66
N ARG A 7 12.43 -12.55 0.84
CA ARG A 7 11.52 -12.90 1.93
C ARG A 7 10.75 -14.18 1.64
N LYS A 8 10.44 -14.89 2.72
CA LYS A 8 9.54 -16.04 2.76
C LYS A 8 8.52 -15.80 3.87
N LYS A 9 7.45 -16.58 3.91
CA LYS A 9 6.38 -16.43 4.92
C LYS A 9 6.92 -16.41 6.34
N GLU A 10 7.94 -17.21 6.63
CA GLU A 10 8.53 -17.38 7.98
C GLU A 10 9.30 -16.15 8.45
N ASN A 11 9.72 -15.27 7.55
CA ASN A 11 10.51 -14.07 7.89
C ASN A 11 9.90 -12.76 7.43
N ASP A 12 8.63 -12.77 6.95
CA ASP A 12 7.91 -11.61 6.46
C ASP A 12 7.24 -10.82 7.59
N LYS A 13 8.05 -10.23 8.46
CA LYS A 13 7.57 -9.43 9.60
C LYS A 13 6.69 -8.25 9.18
N SER A 14 6.94 -7.63 8.03
CA SER A 14 6.15 -6.50 7.54
C SER A 14 4.76 -6.94 7.11
N GLY A 15 4.66 -8.06 6.40
CA GLY A 15 3.38 -8.66 6.05
C GLY A 15 2.61 -9.16 7.27
N ASP A 16 3.29 -9.72 8.29
CA ASP A 16 2.65 -10.13 9.55
C ASP A 16 2.01 -8.95 10.26
N ILE A 17 2.75 -7.85 10.42
CA ILE A 17 2.27 -6.62 11.04
C ILE A 17 1.04 -6.05 10.31
N LEU A 18 1.09 -5.96 8.99
CA LEU A 18 -0.05 -5.47 8.22
C LEU A 18 -1.26 -6.38 8.36
N ASN A 19 -1.07 -7.70 8.27
CA ASN A 19 -2.14 -8.67 8.43
C ASN A 19 -2.82 -8.56 9.80
N GLU A 20 -2.03 -8.47 10.89
CA GLU A 20 -2.52 -8.29 12.25
C GLU A 20 -3.33 -7.00 12.37
N LYS A 21 -2.73 -5.87 11.98
CA LYS A 21 -3.37 -4.55 12.10
C LYS A 21 -4.64 -4.40 11.28
N ILE A 22 -4.67 -4.92 10.07
CA ILE A 22 -5.86 -4.94 9.21
C ILE A 22 -6.99 -5.72 9.90
N SER A 23 -6.67 -6.92 10.40
CA SER A 23 -7.65 -7.79 11.05
C SER A 23 -8.15 -7.23 12.38
N GLU A 24 -7.28 -6.66 13.22
CA GLU A 24 -7.64 -6.00 14.48
C GLU A 24 -8.61 -4.84 14.30
N HIS A 25 -8.57 -4.15 13.15
CA HIS A 25 -9.47 -3.05 12.83
C HIS A 25 -10.76 -3.49 12.13
N GLY A 26 -11.00 -4.81 12.05
CA GLY A 26 -12.25 -5.38 11.54
C GLY A 26 -12.34 -5.48 10.02
N HIS A 27 -11.22 -5.37 9.32
CA HIS A 27 -11.14 -5.65 7.88
C HIS A 27 -10.80 -7.11 7.63
N GLU A 28 -11.23 -7.64 6.51
CA GLU A 28 -10.90 -8.98 6.05
C GLU A 28 -9.66 -8.96 5.15
N VAL A 29 -8.69 -9.82 5.44
CA VAL A 29 -7.53 -10.04 4.57
C VAL A 29 -7.85 -11.17 3.61
N VAL A 30 -8.35 -10.83 2.44
CA VAL A 30 -8.77 -11.77 1.39
C VAL A 30 -7.58 -12.56 0.86
N ILE A 31 -6.42 -11.91 0.69
CA ILE A 31 -5.22 -12.55 0.15
C ILE A 31 -3.95 -11.96 0.78
N ARG A 32 -2.96 -12.81 0.99
CA ARG A 32 -1.61 -12.43 1.41
C ARG A 32 -0.57 -13.22 0.62
N GLU A 33 0.23 -12.52 -0.17
CA GLU A 33 1.27 -13.10 -1.03
C GLU A 33 2.59 -12.36 -0.93
N ILE A 34 3.68 -13.06 -1.27
CA ILE A 34 5.01 -12.49 -1.47
C ILE A 34 5.29 -12.56 -2.96
N ILE A 35 5.55 -11.39 -3.56
CA ILE A 35 5.76 -11.21 -4.99
C ILE A 35 7.21 -10.81 -5.23
N PRO A 36 7.89 -11.36 -6.23
CA PRO A 36 9.22 -10.90 -6.64
C PRO A 36 9.24 -9.41 -6.96
N ASP A 37 10.36 -8.73 -6.72
CA ASP A 37 10.53 -7.32 -7.09
C ASP A 37 10.84 -7.21 -8.58
N ASP A 38 9.83 -7.55 -9.38
CA ASP A 38 9.80 -7.45 -10.84
C ASP A 38 8.53 -6.73 -11.27
N ILE A 39 8.67 -5.76 -12.18
CA ILE A 39 7.58 -4.90 -12.60
C ILE A 39 6.40 -5.68 -13.18
N ASN A 40 6.66 -6.71 -13.99
CA ASN A 40 5.62 -7.50 -14.66
C ASN A 40 4.88 -8.40 -13.64
N GLU A 41 5.61 -8.98 -12.67
CA GLU A 41 5.02 -9.80 -11.61
C GLU A 41 4.13 -8.94 -10.70
N ILE A 42 4.59 -7.74 -10.32
CA ILE A 42 3.81 -6.80 -9.50
C ILE A 42 2.56 -6.34 -10.27
N GLU A 43 2.70 -5.95 -11.54
CA GLU A 43 1.57 -5.54 -12.38
C GLU A 43 0.55 -6.67 -12.56
N SER A 44 1.02 -7.88 -12.84
CA SER A 44 0.17 -9.07 -12.98
C SER A 44 -0.63 -9.34 -11.72
N PHE A 45 0.02 -9.30 -10.54
CA PHE A 45 -0.64 -9.44 -9.25
C PHE A 45 -1.70 -8.35 -9.06
N LEU A 46 -1.34 -7.07 -9.22
CA LEU A 46 -2.25 -5.94 -9.03
C LEU A 46 -3.47 -6.04 -9.94
N LEU A 47 -3.26 -6.31 -11.23
CA LEU A 47 -4.35 -6.45 -12.21
C LEU A 47 -5.28 -7.63 -11.91
N ASN A 48 -4.74 -8.72 -11.36
CA ASN A 48 -5.57 -9.86 -10.93
C ASN A 48 -6.41 -9.50 -9.71
N GLN A 49 -5.84 -8.79 -8.72
CA GLN A 49 -6.58 -8.41 -7.52
C GLN A 49 -7.62 -7.32 -7.80
N ILE A 50 -7.36 -6.38 -8.70
CA ILE A 50 -8.34 -5.38 -9.15
C ILE A 50 -9.59 -6.02 -9.79
N LYS A 51 -9.46 -7.19 -10.40
CA LYS A 51 -10.60 -7.94 -10.97
C LYS A 51 -11.37 -8.75 -9.93
N ASN A 52 -10.82 -8.92 -8.74
CA ASN A 52 -11.47 -9.65 -7.66
C ASN A 52 -12.47 -8.72 -6.94
N ASN A 53 -13.75 -8.99 -7.07
CA ASN A 53 -14.83 -8.17 -6.50
C ASN A 53 -14.83 -8.16 -4.95
N GLU A 54 -14.09 -9.05 -4.30
CA GLU A 54 -13.93 -9.08 -2.84
C GLU A 54 -12.85 -8.09 -2.36
N VAL A 55 -12.00 -7.59 -3.27
CA VAL A 55 -10.87 -6.71 -2.95
C VAL A 55 -11.22 -5.24 -3.18
N ASN A 56 -11.39 -4.49 -2.10
CA ASN A 56 -11.59 -3.04 -2.17
C ASN A 56 -10.29 -2.24 -2.08
N VAL A 57 -9.28 -2.80 -1.40
CA VAL A 57 -8.00 -2.15 -1.11
C VAL A 57 -6.86 -3.13 -1.31
N ILE A 58 -5.80 -2.70 -1.97
CA ILE A 58 -4.55 -3.44 -2.09
C ILE A 58 -3.46 -2.66 -1.34
N ILE A 59 -2.77 -3.31 -0.42
CA ILE A 59 -1.59 -2.75 0.26
C ILE A 59 -0.37 -3.59 -0.14
N THR A 60 0.64 -2.94 -0.71
CA THR A 60 1.94 -3.55 -0.97
C THR A 60 2.99 -2.97 -0.04
N THR A 61 3.95 -3.79 0.40
CA THR A 61 5.09 -3.37 1.21
C THR A 61 6.39 -3.91 0.62
N GLY A 62 7.35 -3.04 0.36
CA GLY A 62 8.63 -3.36 -0.29
C GLY A 62 8.75 -2.79 -1.70
N GLY A 63 9.95 -2.88 -2.27
CA GLY A 63 10.25 -2.42 -3.62
C GLY A 63 10.07 -0.92 -3.88
N THR A 64 10.11 -0.08 -2.85
CA THR A 64 9.90 1.37 -2.97
C THR A 64 11.17 2.21 -2.79
N GLY A 65 12.34 1.59 -2.76
CA GLY A 65 13.63 2.26 -2.66
C GLY A 65 14.10 2.85 -3.99
N LEU A 66 15.41 3.14 -4.08
CA LEU A 66 16.03 3.81 -5.23
C LEU A 66 16.98 2.91 -6.01
N THR A 67 17.07 1.63 -5.65
CA THR A 67 17.94 0.68 -6.36
C THR A 67 17.28 0.20 -7.66
N GLY A 68 18.05 -0.40 -8.54
CA GLY A 68 17.52 -0.91 -9.81
C GLY A 68 16.54 -2.08 -9.67
N ARG A 69 16.40 -2.65 -8.48
CA ARG A 69 15.42 -3.71 -8.17
C ARG A 69 14.16 -3.19 -7.54
N ASP A 70 14.16 -1.96 -7.03
CA ASP A 70 12.98 -1.34 -6.45
C ASP A 70 12.03 -0.87 -7.57
N SER A 71 11.01 -1.64 -7.92
CA SER A 71 10.16 -1.40 -9.09
C SER A 71 8.66 -1.19 -8.76
N THR A 72 8.29 -1.28 -7.48
CA THR A 72 6.89 -1.15 -7.05
C THR A 72 6.23 0.17 -7.48
N PRO A 73 6.84 1.36 -7.32
CA PRO A 73 6.19 2.60 -7.72
C PRO A 73 5.95 2.70 -9.23
N GLU A 74 6.85 2.15 -10.03
CA GLU A 74 6.73 2.10 -11.50
C GLU A 74 5.56 1.21 -11.90
N ALA A 75 5.48 -0.01 -11.35
CA ALA A 75 4.38 -0.94 -11.59
C ALA A 75 3.02 -0.33 -11.21
N VAL A 76 2.96 0.34 -10.05
CA VAL A 76 1.73 1.00 -9.60
C VAL A 76 1.35 2.15 -10.54
N LYS A 77 2.30 3.00 -10.95
CA LYS A 77 2.05 4.12 -11.87
C LYS A 77 1.50 3.68 -13.24
N ASN A 78 1.91 2.51 -13.71
CA ASN A 78 1.40 1.97 -14.97
C ASN A 78 -0.08 1.53 -14.89
N ILE A 79 -0.61 1.32 -13.68
CA ILE A 79 -1.95 0.75 -13.46
C ILE A 79 -2.95 1.78 -12.95
N ILE A 80 -2.53 2.72 -12.10
CA ILE A 80 -3.44 3.68 -11.48
C ILE A 80 -3.99 4.67 -12.52
N GLU A 81 -5.26 5.01 -12.38
CA GLU A 81 -5.96 6.02 -13.17
C GLU A 81 -5.89 7.41 -12.50
N LYS A 82 -5.79 7.42 -11.18
CA LYS A 82 -5.64 8.63 -10.37
C LYS A 82 -4.63 8.37 -9.26
N GLU A 83 -3.62 9.20 -9.15
CA GLU A 83 -2.67 9.17 -8.03
C GLU A 83 -3.27 9.90 -6.82
N ILE A 84 -3.03 9.37 -5.63
CA ILE A 84 -3.32 10.02 -4.34
C ILE A 84 -2.00 10.61 -3.84
N GLU A 85 -1.59 11.73 -4.40
CA GLU A 85 -0.29 12.38 -4.13
C GLU A 85 -0.08 12.65 -2.63
N GLY A 86 -1.14 13.10 -1.95
CA GLY A 86 -1.11 13.38 -0.52
C GLY A 86 -0.74 12.20 0.36
N PHE A 87 -0.91 10.95 -0.10
CA PHE A 87 -0.46 9.79 0.66
C PHE A 87 1.06 9.75 0.80
N GLY A 88 1.78 9.89 -0.31
CA GLY A 88 3.24 9.90 -0.31
C GLY A 88 3.82 11.10 0.46
N GLU A 89 3.20 12.27 0.34
CA GLU A 89 3.58 13.49 1.06
C GLU A 89 3.43 13.30 2.58
N LEU A 90 2.25 12.86 3.02
CA LEU A 90 1.95 12.64 4.42
C LEU A 90 2.84 11.55 5.02
N PHE A 91 3.03 10.44 4.29
CA PHE A 91 3.90 9.35 4.73
C PHE A 91 5.35 9.83 4.93
N ARG A 92 5.92 10.59 3.98
CA ARG A 92 7.28 11.15 4.11
C ARG A 92 7.37 12.16 5.23
N MET A 93 6.35 12.97 5.46
CA MET A 93 6.30 13.91 6.59
C MET A 93 6.32 13.20 7.95
N ILE A 94 5.58 12.10 8.07
CA ILE A 94 5.57 11.26 9.28
C ILE A 94 6.94 10.60 9.48
N SER A 95 7.49 10.02 8.42
CA SER A 95 8.82 9.38 8.43
C SER A 95 9.92 10.36 8.80
N TYR A 96 9.86 11.61 8.32
CA TYR A 96 10.85 12.64 8.62
C TYR A 96 10.98 12.89 10.13
N LYS A 97 9.90 12.85 10.88
CA LYS A 97 9.92 13.02 12.35
C LYS A 97 10.73 11.91 13.07
N LYS A 98 10.89 10.74 12.47
CA LYS A 98 11.59 9.59 13.05
C LYS A 98 12.98 9.39 12.50
N ILE A 99 13.14 9.50 11.18
CA ILE A 99 14.39 9.16 10.49
C ILE A 99 15.03 10.35 9.76
N GLY A 100 14.50 11.57 9.96
CA GLY A 100 15.04 12.78 9.37
C GLY A 100 15.14 12.71 7.85
N ALA A 101 16.24 13.23 7.29
CA ALA A 101 16.48 13.32 5.87
C ALA A 101 16.46 11.96 5.11
N SER A 102 16.63 10.83 5.82
CA SER A 102 16.53 9.51 5.19
C SER A 102 15.13 9.23 4.60
N SER A 103 14.10 9.94 5.05
CA SER A 103 12.74 9.87 4.48
C SER A 103 12.67 10.27 2.99
N LEU A 104 13.66 11.04 2.49
CA LEU A 104 13.81 11.41 1.09
C LEU A 104 13.87 10.19 0.16
N GLN A 105 14.40 9.06 0.65
CA GLN A 105 14.55 7.84 -0.15
C GLN A 105 13.24 7.06 -0.31
N SER A 106 12.18 7.43 0.41
CA SER A 106 10.90 6.76 0.31
C SER A 106 10.11 7.21 -0.92
N ARG A 107 9.77 6.26 -1.78
CA ARG A 107 8.87 6.45 -2.91
C ARG A 107 7.48 5.87 -2.64
N ALA A 108 7.01 5.96 -1.39
CA ALA A 108 5.64 5.57 -1.05
C ALA A 108 4.64 6.27 -1.97
N ILE A 109 3.69 5.51 -2.52
CA ILE A 109 2.71 5.96 -3.51
C ILE A 109 1.36 5.34 -3.22
N ALA A 110 0.28 6.04 -3.58
CA ALA A 110 -1.06 5.47 -3.60
C ALA A 110 -1.84 5.97 -4.81
N GLY A 111 -2.85 5.19 -5.20
CA GLY A 111 -3.73 5.57 -6.31
C GLY A 111 -4.99 4.72 -6.36
N ILE A 112 -5.77 4.99 -7.39
CA ILE A 112 -7.04 4.31 -7.67
C ILE A 112 -6.94 3.66 -9.05
N ALA A 113 -7.35 2.42 -9.14
CA ALA A 113 -7.47 1.68 -10.40
C ALA A 113 -8.79 0.90 -10.42
N LYS A 114 -9.67 1.22 -11.35
CA LYS A 114 -10.96 0.54 -11.59
C LYS A 114 -11.79 0.31 -10.31
N GLY A 115 -11.83 1.30 -9.44
CA GLY A 115 -12.60 1.24 -8.20
C GLY A 115 -11.88 0.62 -6.99
N THR A 116 -10.62 0.22 -7.14
CA THR A 116 -9.79 -0.34 -6.07
C THR A 116 -8.74 0.69 -5.64
N PHE A 117 -8.57 0.88 -4.34
CA PHE A 117 -7.46 1.67 -3.79
C PHE A 117 -6.19 0.82 -3.73
N ILE A 118 -5.06 1.40 -4.11
CA ILE A 118 -3.74 0.78 -4.05
C ILE A 118 -2.82 1.66 -3.21
N PHE A 119 -2.17 1.09 -2.20
CA PHE A 119 -1.18 1.74 -1.34
C PHE A 119 0.11 0.95 -1.37
N SER A 120 1.22 1.63 -1.68
CA SER A 120 2.57 1.02 -1.68
C SER A 120 3.46 1.73 -0.68
N ILE A 121 3.95 0.98 0.29
CA ILE A 121 4.74 1.48 1.42
C ILE A 121 6.10 0.79 1.48
N PRO A 122 7.11 1.41 2.11
CA PRO A 122 8.43 0.78 2.27
C PRO A 122 8.37 -0.53 3.03
N GLY A 123 9.30 -1.44 2.72
CA GLY A 123 9.33 -2.81 3.20
C GLY A 123 9.79 -3.01 4.65
N SER A 124 9.98 -1.95 5.45
CA SER A 124 10.38 -2.10 6.85
C SER A 124 9.16 -2.25 7.78
N PRO A 125 9.26 -3.05 8.85
CA PRO A 125 8.22 -3.16 9.87
C PRO A 125 7.76 -1.82 10.43
N SER A 126 8.69 -0.91 10.70
CA SER A 126 8.37 0.43 11.21
C SER A 126 7.58 1.27 10.21
N ALA A 127 7.90 1.17 8.91
CA ALA A 127 7.16 1.87 7.86
C ALA A 127 5.71 1.36 7.75
N CYS A 128 5.49 0.06 7.89
CA CYS A 128 4.16 -0.55 7.93
C CYS A 128 3.35 -0.04 9.12
N ILE A 129 3.96 0.01 10.32
CA ILE A 129 3.32 0.56 11.51
C ILE A 129 2.98 2.04 11.29
N ASP A 130 3.91 2.84 10.77
CA ASP A 130 3.71 4.27 10.57
C ASP A 130 2.61 4.58 9.57
N ALA A 131 2.58 3.88 8.43
CA ALA A 131 1.54 4.03 7.43
C ALA A 131 0.16 3.65 8.02
N TRP A 132 0.09 2.54 8.75
CA TRP A 132 -1.16 2.09 9.35
C TRP A 132 -1.63 3.05 10.44
N GLU A 133 -0.81 3.28 11.46
CA GLU A 133 -1.22 4.02 12.66
C GLU A 133 -1.52 5.50 12.40
N ASN A 134 -0.91 6.09 11.40
CA ASN A 134 -1.06 7.52 11.17
C ASN A 134 -1.90 7.88 9.93
N ILE A 135 -2.15 6.92 9.02
CA ILE A 135 -2.87 7.20 7.77
C ILE A 135 -3.97 6.16 7.53
N LEU A 136 -3.58 4.89 7.31
CA LEU A 136 -4.50 3.91 6.72
C LEU A 136 -5.67 3.58 7.63
N LYS A 137 -5.46 3.35 8.91
CA LYS A 137 -6.53 3.03 9.85
C LYS A 137 -7.64 4.08 9.93
N PHE A 138 -7.30 5.34 9.66
CA PHE A 138 -8.28 6.44 9.63
C PHE A 138 -8.97 6.52 8.28
N GLN A 139 -8.20 6.42 7.21
CA GLN A 139 -8.72 6.55 5.85
C GLN A 139 -9.52 5.33 5.38
N LEU A 140 -9.28 4.18 5.98
CA LEU A 140 -10.01 2.94 5.72
C LEU A 140 -11.16 2.69 6.72
N ASP A 141 -11.50 3.64 7.57
CA ASP A 141 -12.62 3.59 8.51
C ASP A 141 -13.69 4.62 8.13
N ASN A 142 -14.90 4.17 7.79
CA ASN A 142 -16.02 5.04 7.44
C ASN A 142 -16.55 5.91 8.58
N ARG A 143 -16.15 5.63 9.82
CA ARG A 143 -16.48 6.42 11.02
C ARG A 143 -15.58 7.64 11.18
N PHE A 144 -14.41 7.64 10.53
CA PHE A 144 -13.46 8.75 10.61
C PHE A 144 -13.99 9.99 9.89
N LYS A 145 -13.93 11.15 10.55
CA LYS A 145 -14.39 12.44 10.04
C LYS A 145 -13.25 13.45 10.06
N PRO A 146 -13.23 14.46 9.17
CA PRO A 146 -14.36 14.89 8.31
C PRO A 146 -14.55 14.07 7.03
N CYS A 147 -13.55 13.33 6.55
CA CYS A 147 -13.63 12.52 5.33
C CYS A 147 -12.70 11.31 5.41
N ASN A 148 -13.07 10.25 4.72
CA ASN A 148 -12.30 9.02 4.59
C ASN A 148 -12.46 8.44 3.18
N LEU A 149 -11.55 7.55 2.79
CA LEU A 149 -11.54 6.97 1.44
C LEU A 149 -12.65 5.92 1.25
N ILE A 150 -13.07 5.25 2.31
CA ILE A 150 -14.09 4.19 2.22
C ILE A 150 -15.44 4.74 1.74
N GLU A 151 -15.82 5.95 2.17
CA GLU A 151 -17.04 6.61 1.69
C GLU A 151 -17.02 6.92 0.19
N LEU A 152 -15.84 6.91 -0.44
CA LEU A 152 -15.71 7.17 -1.87
C LEU A 152 -15.89 5.91 -2.73
N ILE A 153 -15.76 4.70 -2.17
CA ILE A 153 -15.81 3.43 -2.93
C ILE A 153 -17.02 3.36 -3.87
N PRO A 154 -18.27 3.66 -3.45
CA PRO A 154 -19.43 3.58 -4.32
C PRO A 154 -19.38 4.53 -5.53
N ARG A 155 -18.53 5.55 -5.46
CA ARG A 155 -18.42 6.65 -6.42
C ARG A 155 -17.17 6.59 -7.29
N LEU A 156 -16.24 5.67 -7.03
CA LEU A 156 -14.95 5.61 -7.75
C LEU A 156 -15.11 5.36 -9.26
N LEU A 157 -16.20 4.74 -9.67
CA LEU A 157 -16.51 4.42 -11.07
C LEU A 157 -17.50 5.41 -11.73
N GLU A 158 -17.89 6.49 -11.04
CA GLU A 158 -18.74 7.55 -11.63
C GLU A 158 -18.02 8.21 -12.83
N LYS A 159 -18.78 8.44 -13.91
CA LYS A 159 -18.31 9.11 -15.13
C LYS A 159 -18.72 10.57 -15.16
#